data_a1a57703d7cda5dafa07cbaa68e5002c
#
_entry.id   a1a57703d7cda5dafa07cbaa68e5002c
#
_cell.length_a   1.000
_cell.length_b   1.000
_cell.length_c   1.000
_cell.angle_alpha   90.00
_cell.angle_beta   90.00
_cell.angle_gamma   90.00
#
_symmetry.space_group_name_H-M   'P 1'
#
loop_
_entity.id
_entity.type
_entity.pdbx_description
1 polymer ?
#
loop_
_entity_poly.entity_id
_entity_poly.type
_entity_poly.pdbx_seq_one_letter_code
_entity_poly.pdbx_strand_id
1 'polypeptide(L)'
;MDRRFLVMVLTALGLLMFQAQTQGQTPSSTADSYANNQDAGKTQFPLAAPGGKDSGAIATAPAGAVNPGVLDPAKWKYGPAFNPPPDTKIWNPVMIKMMKGEKVTGGTVFSSDSPETYCAMANAGYDFIWTEMQHDSRDWEAVGRMWRACPHAKAVPGVRVAYTDEREIQHAMDLGALVIVIPTIRSVGEGKAARDWTMFPPLGKRSLGGGQAFDPDMWGSVPGGYRDTINNNVVLIEMIETLDGAKDAREIAGIPGVTAIFAASGDLGNFSGYSQGTPDYERLINIVHDAALGAGKRLCGPFAWRDRPDFTCFQNATETAAIARGVGAELGPLKDTQGKPEVGPYAPKK
;
A
#
# COMPACT_ATOMS: atom_id res chain seq x y z
N MET A 1 16.70 -5.97 -65.30
CA MET A 1 16.92 -6.36 -63.90
C MET A 1 15.81 -7.35 -63.54
N ASP A 2 16.22 -8.57 -63.31
CA ASP A 2 15.30 -9.71 -63.17
C ASP A 2 14.60 -9.71 -61.84
N ARG A 3 13.28 -9.83 -61.83
CA ARG A 3 12.45 -9.83 -60.62
C ARG A 3 12.83 -10.91 -59.59
N ARG A 4 13.51 -11.94 -60.04
CA ARG A 4 14.02 -13.05 -59.20
C ARG A 4 15.21 -12.63 -58.35
N PHE A 5 15.98 -11.62 -58.75
CA PHE A 5 17.14 -11.12 -58.00
C PHE A 5 16.72 -10.20 -56.84
N LEU A 6 15.62 -9.49 -57.03
CA LEU A 6 15.10 -8.59 -55.97
C LEU A 6 14.47 -9.35 -54.79
N VAL A 7 13.86 -10.50 -55.04
CA VAL A 7 13.25 -11.34 -53.98
C VAL A 7 14.34 -12.05 -53.16
N MET A 8 15.47 -12.43 -53.79
CA MET A 8 16.58 -13.06 -53.04
C MET A 8 17.32 -12.08 -52.13
N VAL A 9 17.43 -10.82 -52.53
CA VAL A 9 18.12 -9.80 -51.69
C VAL A 9 17.24 -9.38 -50.50
N LEU A 10 15.93 -9.33 -50.66
CA LEU A 10 15.00 -9.01 -49.58
C LEU A 10 14.86 -10.14 -48.56
N THR A 11 14.97 -11.40 -48.97
CA THR A 11 14.97 -12.55 -48.06
C THR A 11 16.29 -12.68 -47.29
N ALA A 12 17.44 -12.34 -47.91
CA ALA A 12 18.73 -12.36 -47.22
C ALA A 12 18.87 -11.23 -46.18
N LEU A 13 18.33 -10.03 -46.45
CA LEU A 13 18.30 -8.95 -45.46
C LEU A 13 17.29 -9.21 -44.32
N GLY A 14 16.18 -9.86 -44.62
CA GLY A 14 15.21 -10.25 -43.59
C GLY A 14 15.75 -11.29 -42.60
N LEU A 15 16.57 -12.25 -43.07
CA LEU A 15 17.20 -13.25 -42.19
C LEU A 15 18.36 -12.67 -41.38
N LEU A 16 19.08 -11.69 -41.90
CA LEU A 16 20.17 -11.02 -41.16
C LEU A 16 19.66 -10.08 -40.04
N MET A 17 18.47 -9.53 -40.20
CA MET A 17 17.85 -8.70 -39.15
C MET A 17 17.23 -9.54 -38.04
N PHE A 18 16.88 -10.81 -38.30
CA PHE A 18 16.31 -11.71 -37.29
C PHE A 18 17.36 -12.39 -36.41
N GLN A 19 18.62 -12.48 -36.89
CA GLN A 19 19.72 -13.07 -36.12
C GLN A 19 20.46 -12.07 -35.20
N ALA A 20 20.20 -10.77 -35.35
CA ALA A 20 20.83 -9.74 -34.52
C ALA A 20 20.05 -9.42 -33.20
N GLN A 21 18.87 -10.02 -33.01
CA GLN A 21 18.03 -9.76 -31.82
C GLN A 21 18.01 -10.89 -30.78
N THR A 22 18.84 -11.92 -30.92
CA THR A 22 18.91 -13.03 -29.93
C THR A 22 20.22 -13.08 -29.18
N GLN A 23 20.96 -11.98 -29.08
CA GLN A 23 22.09 -11.92 -28.14
C GLN A 23 21.82 -10.86 -27.08
N GLY A 24 21.56 -11.33 -25.86
CA GLY A 24 21.78 -10.55 -24.66
C GLY A 24 20.56 -10.03 -23.92
N GLN A 25 19.58 -10.89 -23.63
CA GLN A 25 18.90 -10.73 -22.35
C GLN A 25 19.49 -11.80 -21.42
N THR A 26 20.46 -11.38 -20.62
CA THR A 26 20.74 -12.08 -19.37
C THR A 26 19.43 -12.14 -18.61
N PRO A 27 19.04 -13.29 -18.02
CA PRO A 27 17.91 -13.37 -17.14
C PRO A 27 18.11 -12.30 -16.07
N SER A 28 17.10 -11.45 -15.89
CA SER A 28 17.15 -10.44 -14.84
C SER A 28 17.38 -11.14 -13.52
N SER A 29 18.22 -10.56 -12.69
CA SER A 29 18.67 -11.05 -11.39
C SER A 29 17.54 -11.29 -10.35
N THR A 30 16.29 -11.29 -10.76
CA THR A 30 15.15 -11.55 -9.88
C THR A 30 15.04 -13.00 -9.43
N ALA A 31 15.39 -13.98 -10.29
CA ALA A 31 15.39 -15.39 -9.87
C ALA A 31 16.51 -15.69 -8.86
N ASP A 32 17.68 -15.07 -9.05
CA ASP A 32 18.80 -15.24 -8.12
C ASP A 32 18.57 -14.52 -6.78
N SER A 33 17.80 -13.42 -6.77
CA SER A 33 17.42 -12.75 -5.52
C SER A 33 16.42 -13.59 -4.70
N TYR A 34 15.53 -14.33 -5.34
CA TYR A 34 14.62 -15.24 -4.65
C TYR A 34 15.33 -16.47 -4.07
N ALA A 35 16.28 -17.04 -4.79
CA ALA A 35 17.08 -18.18 -4.28
C ALA A 35 17.96 -17.77 -3.09
N ASN A 36 18.57 -16.60 -3.13
CA ASN A 36 19.37 -16.07 -2.02
C ASN A 36 18.52 -15.70 -0.80
N ASN A 37 17.25 -15.31 -0.96
CA ASN A 37 16.38 -15.02 0.18
C ASN A 37 15.95 -16.26 0.96
N GLN A 38 15.87 -17.43 0.33
CA GLN A 38 15.59 -18.67 1.07
C GLN A 38 16.75 -19.09 1.99
N ASP A 39 17.97 -18.75 1.61
CA ASP A 39 19.14 -18.99 2.45
C ASP A 39 19.38 -17.87 3.47
N ALA A 40 18.98 -16.65 3.19
CA ALA A 40 19.05 -15.53 4.15
C ALA A 40 18.14 -15.76 5.37
N GLY A 41 17.03 -16.48 5.21
CA GLY A 41 16.18 -16.90 6.34
C GLY A 41 16.84 -17.90 7.28
N LYS A 42 17.90 -18.57 6.82
CA LYS A 42 18.68 -19.52 7.62
C LYS A 42 19.97 -18.92 8.19
N THR A 43 20.47 -17.84 7.62
CA THR A 43 21.69 -17.18 8.01
C THR A 43 21.39 -15.82 8.63
N GLN A 44 21.34 -15.80 9.97
CA GLN A 44 21.68 -14.63 10.78
C GLN A 44 21.10 -13.29 10.33
N PHE A 45 19.79 -13.26 10.09
CA PHE A 45 19.13 -12.01 10.32
C PHE A 45 19.36 -11.68 11.81
N PRO A 46 19.94 -10.52 12.17
CA PRO A 46 20.16 -10.16 13.57
C PRO A 46 18.80 -9.77 14.19
N LEU A 47 17.92 -10.77 14.35
CA LEU A 47 16.53 -10.60 14.73
C LEU A 47 16.35 -10.46 16.24
N ALA A 48 17.34 -10.77 17.03
CA ALA A 48 17.23 -10.63 18.47
C ALA A 48 18.58 -10.25 19.07
N ALA A 49 18.55 -9.32 20.00
CA ALA A 49 19.58 -9.30 21.02
C ALA A 49 19.55 -10.66 21.74
N PRO A 50 20.71 -11.29 21.99
CA PRO A 50 20.77 -12.53 22.77
C PRO A 50 20.05 -12.32 24.11
N GLY A 51 19.00 -13.07 24.37
CA GLY A 51 18.29 -13.03 25.64
C GLY A 51 16.86 -12.48 25.62
N GLY A 52 16.30 -12.10 24.46
CA GLY A 52 14.88 -11.78 24.35
C GLY A 52 14.03 -13.02 24.61
N LYS A 53 13.15 -12.97 25.61
CA LYS A 53 12.20 -14.05 25.87
C LYS A 53 11.28 -14.20 24.67
N ASP A 54 11.19 -15.39 24.12
CA ASP A 54 10.29 -15.78 23.03
C ASP A 54 8.83 -15.73 23.54
N SER A 55 8.27 -14.55 23.66
CA SER A 55 6.90 -14.41 24.18
C SER A 55 5.84 -14.39 23.09
N GLY A 56 6.19 -14.36 21.79
CA GLY A 56 5.22 -14.21 20.70
C GLY A 56 4.37 -12.94 20.78
N ALA A 57 4.57 -12.13 21.80
CA ALA A 57 3.91 -10.85 21.98
C ALA A 57 4.67 -9.75 21.24
N ILE A 58 3.94 -8.79 20.69
CA ILE A 58 4.54 -7.57 20.15
C ILE A 58 5.23 -6.87 21.31
N ALA A 59 6.52 -6.56 21.14
CA ALA A 59 7.26 -5.82 22.14
C ALA A 59 6.60 -4.47 22.41
N THR A 60 6.67 -4.01 23.64
CA THR A 60 6.31 -2.63 23.98
C THR A 60 7.28 -1.69 23.29
N ALA A 61 6.81 -0.50 22.93
CA ALA A 61 7.65 0.52 22.34
C ALA A 61 8.94 0.73 23.13
N PRO A 62 10.09 0.92 22.46
CA PRO A 62 11.36 1.16 23.13
C PRO A 62 11.25 2.34 24.11
N ALA A 63 12.04 2.31 25.18
CA ALA A 63 12.13 3.43 26.11
C ALA A 63 12.54 4.70 25.35
N GLY A 64 11.67 5.72 25.36
CA GLY A 64 11.85 6.95 24.58
C GLY A 64 11.11 6.97 23.23
N ALA A 65 10.38 5.92 22.87
CA ALA A 65 9.47 5.97 21.73
C ALA A 65 8.34 6.98 21.96
N VAL A 66 7.90 7.61 20.88
CA VAL A 66 6.78 8.54 20.94
C VAL A 66 5.51 7.78 21.31
N ASN A 67 4.78 8.27 22.30
CA ASN A 67 3.46 7.72 22.63
C ASN A 67 2.52 7.93 21.44
N PRO A 68 2.01 6.84 20.81
CA PRO A 68 1.13 6.98 19.65
C PRO A 68 -0.25 7.55 20.00
N GLY A 69 -0.59 7.70 21.28
CA GLY A 69 -1.88 8.24 21.71
C GLY A 69 -2.15 9.66 21.23
N VAL A 70 -1.15 10.53 21.34
CA VAL A 70 -1.25 11.92 20.87
C VAL A 70 0.00 12.26 20.10
N LEU A 71 -0.15 12.61 18.83
CA LEU A 71 0.95 13.05 17.99
C LEU A 71 1.11 14.57 18.06
N ASP A 72 2.34 15.02 18.24
CA ASP A 72 2.69 16.43 18.06
C ASP A 72 2.64 16.76 16.56
N PRO A 73 1.69 17.59 16.09
CA PRO A 73 1.57 17.91 14.68
C PRO A 73 2.84 18.53 14.07
N ALA A 74 3.66 19.16 14.87
CA ALA A 74 4.91 19.77 14.43
C ALA A 74 6.03 18.75 14.16
N LYS A 75 5.90 17.53 14.67
CA LYS A 75 7.01 16.55 14.66
C LYS A 75 6.69 15.23 13.97
N TRP A 76 5.46 14.76 14.08
CA TRP A 76 5.16 13.36 13.76
C TRP A 76 5.30 12.99 12.29
N LYS A 77 4.83 13.81 11.36
CA LYS A 77 4.81 13.46 9.94
C LYS A 77 6.13 13.78 9.24
N TYR A 78 6.68 14.93 9.54
CA TYR A 78 7.83 15.45 8.81
C TYR A 78 9.17 15.17 9.50
N GLY A 79 9.10 14.75 10.76
CA GLY A 79 10.29 14.59 11.59
C GLY A 79 11.01 15.90 11.88
N PRO A 80 12.23 15.85 12.43
CA PRO A 80 12.97 17.05 12.84
C PRO A 80 13.37 17.98 11.70
N ALA A 81 13.40 17.47 10.45
CA ALA A 81 13.92 18.22 9.29
C ALA A 81 12.87 19.13 8.63
N PHE A 82 11.61 18.94 8.93
CA PHE A 82 10.53 19.72 8.31
C PHE A 82 9.33 19.86 9.25
N ASN A 83 9.03 21.08 9.65
CA ASN A 83 7.87 21.42 10.45
C ASN A 83 6.83 22.12 9.55
N PRO A 84 5.55 21.69 9.53
CA PRO A 84 4.51 22.42 8.83
C PRO A 84 4.28 23.77 9.49
N PRO A 85 3.86 24.79 8.73
CA PRO A 85 3.47 26.08 9.29
C PRO A 85 2.44 25.91 10.42
N PRO A 86 2.46 26.75 11.45
CA PRO A 86 1.57 26.63 12.61
C PRO A 86 0.06 26.73 12.27
N ASP A 87 -0.27 27.39 11.17
CA ASP A 87 -1.63 27.62 10.69
C ASP A 87 -2.06 26.64 9.59
N THR A 88 -1.27 25.59 9.34
CA THR A 88 -1.56 24.57 8.34
C THR A 88 -2.98 23.99 8.54
N LYS A 89 -3.76 24.00 7.48
CA LYS A 89 -5.12 23.45 7.50
C LYS A 89 -5.10 21.94 7.28
N ILE A 90 -5.62 21.21 8.26
CA ILE A 90 -5.83 19.76 8.13
C ILE A 90 -7.34 19.54 7.94
N TRP A 91 -7.70 18.98 6.80
CA TRP A 91 -9.08 18.77 6.40
C TRP A 91 -9.40 17.30 6.02
N ASN A 92 -8.37 16.46 5.78
CA ASN A 92 -8.58 15.04 5.56
C ASN A 92 -9.04 14.36 6.88
N PRO A 93 -10.26 13.79 6.94
CA PRO A 93 -10.78 13.20 8.18
C PRO A 93 -9.94 12.01 8.66
N VAL A 94 -9.32 11.24 7.75
CA VAL A 94 -8.41 10.14 8.12
C VAL A 94 -7.17 10.70 8.81
N MET A 95 -6.59 11.75 8.25
CA MET A 95 -5.43 12.42 8.86
C MET A 95 -5.76 12.95 10.26
N ILE A 96 -6.93 13.59 10.42
CA ILE A 96 -7.39 14.11 11.72
C ILE A 96 -7.50 12.99 12.75
N LYS A 97 -8.10 11.85 12.40
CA LYS A 97 -8.20 10.69 13.28
C LYS A 97 -6.81 10.12 13.63
N MET A 98 -5.96 9.95 12.63
CA MET A 98 -4.60 9.45 12.86
C MET A 98 -3.79 10.37 13.77
N MET A 99 -3.91 11.70 13.62
CA MET A 99 -3.25 12.66 14.53
C MET A 99 -3.70 12.48 15.97
N LYS A 100 -4.98 12.18 16.19
CA LYS A 100 -5.53 11.93 17.54
C LYS A 100 -5.21 10.55 18.10
N GLY A 101 -4.63 9.65 17.31
CA GLY A 101 -4.41 8.27 17.69
C GLY A 101 -5.66 7.38 17.63
N GLU A 102 -6.71 7.87 17.01
CA GLU A 102 -7.93 7.09 16.79
C GLU A 102 -7.68 5.99 15.74
N LYS A 103 -8.40 4.87 15.87
CA LYS A 103 -8.35 3.79 14.89
C LYS A 103 -9.02 4.22 13.60
N VAL A 104 -8.38 3.92 12.47
CA VAL A 104 -8.91 4.13 11.12
C VAL A 104 -8.95 2.81 10.36
N THR A 105 -9.99 2.63 9.55
CA THR A 105 -10.21 1.36 8.83
C THR A 105 -10.54 1.63 7.37
N GLY A 106 -9.80 1.01 6.47
CA GLY A 106 -10.07 0.99 5.04
C GLY A 106 -10.83 -0.26 4.62
N GLY A 107 -11.97 -0.09 3.95
CA GLY A 107 -12.64 -1.18 3.24
C GLY A 107 -11.96 -1.44 1.90
N THR A 108 -11.73 -2.69 1.52
CA THR A 108 -11.03 -3.01 0.28
C THR A 108 -12.00 -3.21 -0.87
N VAL A 109 -11.79 -2.49 -1.98
CA VAL A 109 -12.39 -2.78 -3.28
C VAL A 109 -11.33 -3.49 -4.11
N PHE A 110 -11.48 -4.79 -4.24
CA PHE A 110 -10.47 -5.68 -4.79
C PHE A 110 -10.75 -6.08 -6.23
N SER A 111 -11.94 -6.61 -6.52
CA SER A 111 -12.24 -7.21 -7.83
C SER A 111 -13.33 -6.48 -8.61
N SER A 112 -14.02 -5.51 -8.00
CA SER A 112 -15.07 -4.74 -8.66
C SER A 112 -14.54 -3.42 -9.20
N ASP A 113 -14.88 -3.11 -10.44
CA ASP A 113 -14.67 -1.81 -11.09
C ASP A 113 -15.99 -1.00 -11.20
N SER A 114 -17.07 -1.50 -10.58
CA SER A 114 -18.38 -0.84 -10.57
C SER A 114 -18.38 0.38 -9.64
N PRO A 115 -18.76 1.55 -10.16
CA PRO A 115 -19.00 2.74 -9.35
C PRO A 115 -20.02 2.53 -8.23
N GLU A 116 -21.07 1.74 -8.47
CA GLU A 116 -22.11 1.44 -7.49
C GLU A 116 -21.54 0.64 -6.31
N THR A 117 -20.72 -0.37 -6.58
CA THR A 117 -20.06 -1.15 -5.53
C THR A 117 -19.12 -0.28 -4.72
N TYR A 118 -18.31 0.54 -5.39
CA TYR A 118 -17.43 1.49 -4.71
C TYR A 118 -18.20 2.43 -3.81
N CYS A 119 -19.26 3.07 -4.33
CA CYS A 119 -20.08 4.02 -3.56
C CYS A 119 -20.80 3.35 -2.38
N ALA A 120 -21.28 2.13 -2.55
CA ALA A 120 -21.87 1.36 -1.46
C ALA A 120 -20.84 1.13 -0.34
N MET A 121 -19.64 0.70 -0.69
CA MET A 121 -18.53 0.52 0.27
C MET A 121 -18.13 1.84 0.93
N ALA A 122 -17.99 2.90 0.15
CA ALA A 122 -17.55 4.21 0.63
C ALA A 122 -18.56 4.88 1.61
N ASN A 123 -19.80 4.45 1.58
CA ASN A 123 -20.86 4.93 2.50
C ASN A 123 -21.20 3.93 3.63
N ALA A 124 -20.54 2.78 3.66
CA ALA A 124 -20.84 1.71 4.63
C ALA A 124 -20.28 1.96 6.04
N GLY A 125 -19.42 2.97 6.22
CA GLY A 125 -18.86 3.33 7.54
C GLY A 125 -17.34 3.14 7.67
N TYR A 126 -16.65 2.86 6.60
CA TYR A 126 -15.19 2.90 6.55
C TYR A 126 -14.67 4.35 6.59
N ASP A 127 -13.44 4.54 7.02
CA ASP A 127 -12.78 5.84 7.02
C ASP A 127 -12.22 6.19 5.64
N PHE A 128 -11.74 5.17 4.92
CA PHE A 128 -11.27 5.28 3.55
C PHE A 128 -11.58 4.02 2.77
N ILE A 129 -11.52 4.08 1.46
CA ILE A 129 -11.58 2.90 0.60
C ILE A 129 -10.18 2.58 0.09
N TRP A 130 -9.76 1.37 0.33
CA TRP A 130 -8.54 0.79 -0.21
C TRP A 130 -8.84 0.21 -1.59
N THR A 131 -8.69 1.03 -2.64
CA THR A 131 -8.78 0.53 -4.02
C THR A 131 -7.51 -0.25 -4.35
N GLU A 132 -7.68 -1.49 -4.73
CA GLU A 132 -6.56 -2.39 -4.96
C GLU A 132 -6.07 -2.30 -6.40
N MET A 133 -4.77 -2.03 -6.62
CA MET A 133 -4.14 -1.98 -7.93
C MET A 133 -2.92 -2.89 -8.08
N GLN A 134 -2.43 -3.47 -6.98
CA GLN A 134 -1.25 -4.34 -7.01
C GLN A 134 -1.59 -5.75 -7.51
N HIS A 135 -2.73 -6.29 -7.08
CA HIS A 135 -3.15 -7.66 -7.39
C HIS A 135 -4.40 -7.70 -8.27
N ASP A 136 -4.70 -6.61 -8.95
CA ASP A 136 -5.82 -6.48 -9.86
C ASP A 136 -5.32 -5.99 -11.24
N SER A 137 -6.14 -6.19 -12.25
CA SER A 137 -5.85 -5.80 -13.64
C SER A 137 -6.56 -4.51 -14.06
N ARG A 138 -7.22 -3.79 -13.14
CA ARG A 138 -7.92 -2.54 -13.47
C ARG A 138 -6.95 -1.43 -13.85
N ASP A 139 -7.45 -0.49 -14.61
CA ASP A 139 -6.72 0.72 -15.02
C ASP A 139 -7.13 1.96 -14.23
N TRP A 140 -6.38 3.03 -14.39
CA TRP A 140 -6.63 4.31 -13.72
C TRP A 140 -7.92 4.99 -14.19
N GLU A 141 -8.42 4.67 -15.39
CA GLU A 141 -9.70 5.16 -15.86
C GLU A 141 -10.86 4.57 -15.05
N ALA A 142 -10.80 3.26 -14.78
CA ALA A 142 -11.77 2.59 -13.91
C ALA A 142 -11.76 3.17 -12.49
N VAL A 143 -10.59 3.39 -11.91
CA VAL A 143 -10.44 4.05 -10.60
C VAL A 143 -11.08 5.42 -10.61
N GLY A 144 -10.77 6.23 -11.63
CA GLY A 144 -11.35 7.58 -11.76
C GLY A 144 -12.87 7.57 -11.90
N ARG A 145 -13.44 6.61 -12.65
CA ARG A 145 -14.90 6.46 -12.74
C ARG A 145 -15.53 6.13 -11.38
N MET A 146 -14.93 5.21 -10.63
CA MET A 146 -15.42 4.84 -9.30
C MET A 146 -15.41 6.03 -8.34
N TRP A 147 -14.29 6.74 -8.25
CA TRP A 147 -14.15 7.84 -7.28
C TRP A 147 -15.05 9.02 -7.61
N ARG A 148 -15.17 9.40 -8.88
CA ARG A 148 -16.03 10.49 -9.32
C ARG A 148 -17.53 10.21 -9.22
N ALA A 149 -17.91 8.93 -9.10
CA ALA A 149 -19.33 8.58 -8.95
C ALA A 149 -19.92 8.98 -7.59
N CYS A 150 -19.10 9.14 -6.56
CA CYS A 150 -19.56 9.57 -5.22
C CYS A 150 -18.50 10.46 -4.53
N PRO A 151 -18.26 11.67 -5.05
CA PRO A 151 -17.19 12.55 -4.59
C PRO A 151 -17.33 13.00 -3.14
N HIS A 152 -18.55 12.93 -2.59
CA HIS A 152 -18.86 13.29 -1.20
C HIS A 152 -19.20 12.08 -0.33
N ALA A 153 -18.69 10.91 -0.69
CA ALA A 153 -18.82 9.72 0.15
C ALA A 153 -18.19 9.95 1.54
N LYS A 154 -18.67 9.21 2.55
CA LYS A 154 -18.15 9.31 3.92
C LYS A 154 -16.70 8.88 4.03
N ALA A 155 -16.34 7.79 3.34
CA ALA A 155 -14.96 7.33 3.25
C ALA A 155 -14.21 8.12 2.18
N VAL A 156 -12.97 8.52 2.47
CA VAL A 156 -12.12 9.17 1.48
C VAL A 156 -11.53 8.17 0.49
N PRO A 157 -11.22 8.59 -0.75
CA PRO A 157 -10.55 7.73 -1.71
C PRO A 157 -9.14 7.39 -1.26
N GLY A 158 -8.84 6.10 -1.29
CA GLY A 158 -7.53 5.54 -1.04
C GLY A 158 -7.19 4.48 -2.07
N VAL A 159 -5.92 4.21 -2.24
CA VAL A 159 -5.42 3.23 -3.20
C VAL A 159 -4.15 2.58 -2.72
N ARG A 160 -4.01 1.28 -2.97
CA ARG A 160 -2.71 0.63 -3.03
C ARG A 160 -2.25 0.60 -4.48
N VAL A 161 -1.20 1.35 -4.81
CA VAL A 161 -0.63 1.38 -6.16
C VAL A 161 0.02 0.05 -6.51
N ALA A 162 0.21 -0.20 -7.81
CA ALA A 162 0.80 -1.46 -8.27
C ALA A 162 2.26 -1.61 -7.82
N TYR A 163 3.03 -0.53 -7.91
CA TYR A 163 4.47 -0.51 -7.65
C TYR A 163 4.91 0.82 -7.06
N THR A 164 6.13 0.85 -6.51
CA THR A 164 6.85 2.11 -6.24
C THR A 164 7.33 2.68 -7.58
N ASP A 165 6.45 3.39 -8.26
CA ASP A 165 6.66 3.95 -9.60
C ASP A 165 6.08 5.36 -9.67
N GLU A 166 6.82 6.30 -10.30
CA GLU A 166 6.45 7.71 -10.38
C GLU A 166 5.10 7.89 -11.06
N ARG A 167 4.86 7.19 -12.17
CA ARG A 167 3.64 7.29 -12.97
C ARG A 167 2.43 6.78 -12.17
N GLU A 168 2.56 5.64 -11.51
CA GLU A 168 1.50 5.05 -10.71
C GLU A 168 1.10 6.00 -9.55
N ILE A 169 2.08 6.52 -8.85
CA ILE A 169 1.87 7.46 -7.74
C ILE A 169 1.29 8.79 -8.24
N GLN A 170 1.81 9.31 -9.36
CA GLN A 170 1.29 10.53 -9.97
C GLN A 170 -0.18 10.39 -10.36
N HIS A 171 -0.56 9.28 -11.03
CA HIS A 171 -1.95 9.02 -11.39
C HIS A 171 -2.86 8.92 -10.16
N ALA A 172 -2.44 8.19 -9.13
CA ALA A 172 -3.19 8.08 -7.88
C ALA A 172 -3.49 9.45 -7.28
N MET A 173 -2.44 10.27 -7.18
CA MET A 173 -2.55 11.59 -6.57
C MET A 173 -3.34 12.58 -7.42
N ASP A 174 -3.21 12.52 -8.76
CA ASP A 174 -3.93 13.39 -9.69
C ASP A 174 -5.41 13.02 -9.81
N LEU A 175 -5.78 11.77 -9.55
CA LEU A 175 -7.16 11.34 -9.41
C LEU A 175 -7.78 11.71 -8.06
N GLY A 176 -7.01 12.18 -7.09
CA GLY A 176 -7.51 12.70 -5.82
C GLY A 176 -7.39 11.75 -4.63
N ALA A 177 -6.44 10.81 -4.64
CA ALA A 177 -6.17 9.98 -3.48
C ALA A 177 -5.84 10.81 -2.24
N LEU A 178 -6.48 10.49 -1.12
CA LEU A 178 -6.15 11.04 0.20
C LEU A 178 -5.46 10.02 1.12
N VAL A 179 -5.53 8.75 0.77
CA VAL A 179 -4.72 7.68 1.37
C VAL A 179 -4.02 6.95 0.23
N ILE A 180 -2.70 6.92 0.26
CA ILE A 180 -1.90 6.19 -0.72
C ILE A 180 -1.03 5.17 -0.01
N VAL A 181 -1.09 3.94 -0.48
CA VAL A 181 -0.37 2.79 0.07
C VAL A 181 0.63 2.31 -0.96
N ILE A 182 1.88 2.34 -0.59
CA ILE A 182 2.97 1.89 -1.46
C ILE A 182 3.41 0.50 -1.01
N PRO A 183 3.22 -0.52 -1.86
CA PRO A 183 3.57 -1.89 -1.50
C PRO A 183 5.08 -2.11 -1.59
N THR A 184 5.54 -3.13 -0.93
CA THR A 184 6.85 -3.79 -1.12
C THR A 184 8.03 -2.82 -1.06
N ILE A 185 8.06 -1.93 -0.08
CA ILE A 185 9.22 -1.06 0.15
C ILE A 185 10.39 -1.92 0.68
N ARG A 186 11.44 -2.02 -0.12
CA ARG A 186 12.62 -2.85 0.16
C ARG A 186 13.82 -2.06 0.67
N SER A 187 13.83 -0.76 0.44
CA SER A 187 14.98 0.09 0.77
C SER A 187 14.56 1.50 1.14
N VAL A 188 15.43 2.20 1.83
CA VAL A 188 15.30 3.64 2.11
C VAL A 188 15.17 4.47 0.83
N GLY A 189 15.84 4.03 -0.25
CA GLY A 189 15.77 4.69 -1.56
C GLY A 189 14.37 4.63 -2.16
N GLU A 190 13.72 3.46 -2.13
CA GLU A 190 12.34 3.29 -2.59
C GLU A 190 11.35 4.10 -1.75
N GLY A 191 11.47 4.08 -0.41
CA GLY A 191 10.60 4.87 0.45
C GLY A 191 10.75 6.38 0.21
N LYS A 192 11.98 6.87 0.01
CA LYS A 192 12.19 8.28 -0.36
C LYS A 192 11.60 8.62 -1.72
N ALA A 193 11.71 7.74 -2.71
CA ALA A 193 11.12 7.92 -4.02
C ALA A 193 9.58 7.97 -3.94
N ALA A 194 8.97 7.05 -3.21
CA ALA A 194 7.53 7.04 -2.95
C ALA A 194 7.05 8.37 -2.35
N ARG A 195 7.74 8.86 -1.31
CA ARG A 195 7.47 10.16 -0.71
C ARG A 195 7.65 11.31 -1.71
N ASP A 196 8.74 11.31 -2.48
CA ASP A 196 9.06 12.36 -3.43
C ASP A 196 7.98 12.50 -4.50
N TRP A 197 7.45 11.40 -5.00
CA TRP A 197 6.39 11.39 -6.04
C TRP A 197 4.99 11.64 -5.48
N THR A 198 4.77 11.37 -4.19
CA THR A 198 3.49 11.66 -3.53
C THR A 198 3.32 13.14 -3.20
N MET A 199 4.39 13.83 -2.83
CA MET A 199 4.33 15.16 -2.23
C MET A 199 4.92 16.24 -3.12
N PHE A 200 4.32 17.42 -3.06
CA PHE A 200 4.85 18.59 -3.72
C PHE A 200 6.08 19.15 -3.00
N PRO A 201 6.94 19.93 -3.73
CA PRO A 201 8.00 20.69 -3.09
C PRO A 201 7.46 21.61 -1.97
N PRO A 202 8.25 21.86 -0.90
CA PRO A 202 9.66 21.47 -0.74
C PRO A 202 9.87 20.05 -0.19
N LEU A 203 8.83 19.37 0.26
CA LEU A 203 8.97 18.07 0.91
C LEU A 203 9.22 16.93 -0.10
N GLY A 204 8.58 16.98 -1.24
CA GLY A 204 8.71 16.01 -2.32
C GLY A 204 9.05 16.67 -3.66
N LYS A 205 8.81 15.93 -4.75
CA LYS A 205 9.12 16.32 -6.12
C LYS A 205 7.95 16.08 -7.07
N ARG A 206 6.74 15.82 -6.56
CA ARG A 206 5.55 15.59 -7.38
C ARG A 206 5.38 16.70 -8.40
N SER A 207 5.16 16.33 -9.66
CA SER A 207 4.86 17.27 -10.73
C SER A 207 3.48 17.92 -10.51
N LEU A 208 3.39 19.22 -10.77
CA LEU A 208 2.13 19.96 -10.77
C LEU A 208 1.51 19.88 -12.16
N GLY A 209 0.55 19.00 -12.33
CA GLY A 209 -0.24 18.92 -13.57
C GLY A 209 -1.19 20.13 -13.70
N GLY A 210 -1.40 20.60 -14.93
CA GLY A 210 -2.27 21.75 -15.22
C GLY A 210 -3.75 21.42 -15.31
N GLY A 211 -4.19 20.21 -15.02
CA GLY A 211 -5.57 19.77 -15.16
C GLY A 211 -5.74 18.43 -14.48
N GLN A 212 -5.52 18.43 -13.15
CA GLN A 212 -5.72 17.22 -12.38
C GLN A 212 -7.14 16.72 -12.52
N ALA A 213 -7.27 15.41 -12.66
CA ALA A 213 -8.55 14.74 -12.85
C ALA A 213 -9.43 14.73 -11.59
N PHE A 214 -8.87 15.09 -10.42
CA PHE A 214 -9.72 15.37 -9.26
C PHE A 214 -10.43 16.68 -9.53
N ASP A 215 -11.66 16.53 -9.79
CA ASP A 215 -12.56 17.63 -10.09
C ASP A 215 -12.59 18.67 -8.96
N PRO A 216 -12.85 19.95 -9.26
CA PRO A 216 -13.29 20.93 -8.28
C PRO A 216 -14.36 20.42 -7.32
N ASP A 217 -15.19 19.49 -7.75
CA ASP A 217 -16.22 18.87 -6.92
C ASP A 217 -15.66 17.98 -5.79
N MET A 218 -14.43 17.44 -5.93
CA MET A 218 -13.81 16.66 -4.86
C MET A 218 -13.01 17.54 -3.90
N TRP A 219 -11.97 18.20 -4.38
CA TRP A 219 -11.00 18.90 -3.53
C TRP A 219 -10.79 20.37 -3.89
N GLY A 220 -11.53 20.92 -4.85
CA GLY A 220 -11.34 22.30 -5.32
C GLY A 220 -11.65 23.37 -4.28
N SER A 221 -12.49 23.07 -3.29
CA SER A 221 -12.91 24.00 -2.23
C SER A 221 -12.36 23.68 -0.85
N VAL A 222 -11.29 22.84 -0.74
CA VAL A 222 -10.72 22.51 0.56
C VAL A 222 -10.08 23.73 1.25
N PRO A 223 -10.14 23.80 2.59
CA PRO A 223 -9.58 24.93 3.33
C PRO A 223 -8.09 25.14 3.06
N GLY A 224 -7.71 26.31 2.61
CA GLY A 224 -6.34 26.67 2.29
C GLY A 224 -5.87 26.24 0.90
N GLY A 225 -6.76 25.66 0.09
CA GLY A 225 -6.46 25.21 -1.27
C GLY A 225 -5.73 23.86 -1.31
N TYR A 226 -6.03 23.08 -2.35
CA TYR A 226 -5.45 21.71 -2.49
C TYR A 226 -3.92 21.75 -2.58
N ARG A 227 -3.38 22.57 -3.50
CA ARG A 227 -1.92 22.60 -3.79
C ARG A 227 -1.10 22.90 -2.54
N ASP A 228 -1.56 23.82 -1.72
CA ASP A 228 -0.80 24.33 -0.57
C ASP A 228 -0.97 23.48 0.69
N THR A 229 -1.99 22.63 0.72
CA THR A 229 -2.32 21.86 1.94
C THR A 229 -2.21 20.35 1.77
N ILE A 230 -2.17 19.81 0.55
CA ILE A 230 -2.23 18.36 0.32
C ILE A 230 -1.08 17.60 0.97
N ASN A 231 0.13 18.16 1.00
CA ASN A 231 1.27 17.53 1.67
C ASN A 231 0.98 17.21 3.14
N ASN A 232 0.14 18.01 3.80
CA ASN A 232 -0.26 17.82 5.18
C ASN A 232 -1.52 16.95 5.33
N ASN A 233 -2.20 16.69 4.23
CA ASN A 233 -3.48 15.98 4.22
C ASN A 233 -3.40 14.58 3.59
N VAL A 234 -2.45 14.31 2.71
CA VAL A 234 -2.27 12.96 2.18
C VAL A 234 -1.71 12.03 3.25
N VAL A 235 -2.35 10.89 3.42
CA VAL A 235 -1.86 9.80 4.27
C VAL A 235 -1.00 8.88 3.41
N LEU A 236 0.32 8.99 3.55
CA LEU A 236 1.27 8.10 2.88
C LEU A 236 1.59 6.93 3.80
N ILE A 237 1.26 5.73 3.34
CA ILE A 237 1.52 4.47 4.03
C ILE A 237 2.54 3.67 3.22
N GLU A 238 3.65 3.31 3.84
CA GLU A 238 4.66 2.44 3.23
C GLU A 238 4.57 1.04 3.82
N MET A 239 4.49 0.01 2.95
CA MET A 239 4.37 -1.39 3.38
C MET A 239 5.76 -2.01 3.50
N ILE A 240 6.09 -2.46 4.70
CA ILE A 240 7.27 -3.27 4.98
C ILE A 240 6.82 -4.73 5.04
N GLU A 241 7.18 -5.48 4.01
CA GLU A 241 6.70 -6.83 3.78
C GLU A 241 7.77 -7.78 3.22
N THR A 242 9.03 -7.31 3.19
CA THR A 242 10.19 -8.11 2.79
C THR A 242 11.26 -8.08 3.87
N LEU A 243 12.21 -9.03 3.80
CA LEU A 243 13.33 -9.06 4.74
C LEU A 243 14.24 -7.85 4.59
N ASP A 244 14.45 -7.36 3.36
CA ASP A 244 15.24 -6.16 3.12
C ASP A 244 14.55 -4.91 3.70
N GLY A 245 13.24 -4.77 3.45
CA GLY A 245 12.45 -3.70 4.05
C GLY A 245 12.44 -3.76 5.59
N ALA A 246 12.33 -4.95 6.17
CA ALA A 246 12.40 -5.13 7.62
C ALA A 246 13.79 -4.76 8.19
N LYS A 247 14.87 -5.07 7.47
CA LYS A 247 16.23 -4.66 7.83
C LYS A 247 16.39 -3.14 7.88
N ASP A 248 15.80 -2.44 6.92
CA ASP A 248 15.87 -0.98 6.78
C ASP A 248 14.67 -0.27 7.45
N ALA A 249 13.84 -0.99 8.21
CA ALA A 249 12.56 -0.49 8.73
C ALA A 249 12.67 0.82 9.52
N ARG A 250 13.72 0.98 10.31
CA ARG A 250 13.95 2.19 11.12
C ARG A 250 14.20 3.41 10.25
N GLU A 251 15.03 3.27 9.24
CA GLU A 251 15.38 4.33 8.30
C GLU A 251 14.20 4.66 7.39
N ILE A 252 13.44 3.65 6.95
CA ILE A 252 12.20 3.82 6.17
C ILE A 252 11.17 4.57 7.02
N ALA A 253 10.90 4.11 8.22
CA ALA A 253 9.97 4.80 9.12
C ALA A 253 10.41 6.23 9.46
N GLY A 254 11.72 6.51 9.47
CA GLY A 254 12.30 7.83 9.70
C GLY A 254 12.11 8.82 8.54
N ILE A 255 11.62 8.41 7.37
CA ILE A 255 11.48 9.30 6.20
C ILE A 255 10.45 10.39 6.51
N PRO A 256 10.84 11.69 6.40
CA PRO A 256 9.89 12.79 6.57
C PRO A 256 8.77 12.72 5.51
N GLY A 257 7.53 12.92 5.93
CA GLY A 257 6.37 12.85 5.03
C GLY A 257 5.63 11.51 5.05
N VAL A 258 6.29 10.41 5.37
CA VAL A 258 5.61 9.12 5.63
C VAL A 258 4.71 9.27 6.84
N THR A 259 3.45 8.89 6.71
CA THR A 259 2.44 9.02 7.77
C THR A 259 2.39 7.77 8.64
N ALA A 260 2.43 6.62 8.01
CA ALA A 260 2.31 5.33 8.69
C ALA A 260 3.16 4.26 8.01
N ILE A 261 3.49 3.23 8.78
CA ILE A 261 4.13 2.01 8.28
C ILE A 261 3.13 0.87 8.39
N PHE A 262 3.00 0.11 7.32
CA PHE A 262 2.16 -1.09 7.31
C PHE A 262 3.05 -2.33 7.48
N ALA A 263 2.87 -3.04 8.59
CA ALA A 263 3.45 -4.35 8.76
C ALA A 263 2.61 -5.36 7.98
N ALA A 264 3.07 -5.72 6.78
CA ALA A 264 2.28 -6.53 5.87
C ALA A 264 2.40 -8.01 6.18
N SER A 265 1.28 -8.59 6.54
CA SER A 265 1.23 -9.91 7.17
C SER A 265 1.46 -11.08 6.20
N GLY A 266 0.90 -11.01 4.99
CA GLY A 266 0.96 -12.09 4.01
C GLY A 266 2.38 -12.23 3.44
N ASP A 267 2.86 -11.19 2.81
CA ASP A 267 4.13 -11.21 2.08
C ASP A 267 5.34 -11.29 3.00
N LEU A 268 5.28 -10.71 4.19
CA LEU A 268 6.37 -10.90 5.16
C LEU A 268 6.52 -12.38 5.55
N GLY A 269 5.41 -13.11 5.69
CA GLY A 269 5.44 -14.56 5.86
C GLY A 269 5.96 -15.30 4.62
N ASN A 270 5.48 -14.90 3.44
CA ASN A 270 5.88 -15.50 2.17
C ASN A 270 7.38 -15.35 1.90
N PHE A 271 7.93 -14.14 2.04
CA PHE A 271 9.34 -13.86 1.77
C PHE A 271 10.29 -14.37 2.87
N SER A 272 9.84 -14.46 4.10
CA SER A 272 10.66 -15.00 5.19
C SER A 272 10.60 -16.51 5.30
N GLY A 273 9.54 -17.14 4.77
CA GLY A 273 9.23 -18.55 5.01
C GLY A 273 8.69 -18.85 6.41
N TYR A 274 8.43 -17.82 7.23
CA TYR A 274 7.87 -18.00 8.57
C TYR A 274 6.34 -17.97 8.54
N SER A 275 5.71 -18.90 9.23
CA SER A 275 4.25 -18.91 9.39
C SER A 275 3.81 -17.81 10.35
N GLN A 276 2.71 -17.14 10.02
CA GLN A 276 2.12 -16.12 10.89
C GLN A 276 1.82 -16.69 12.29
N GLY A 277 2.12 -15.88 13.31
CA GLY A 277 1.94 -16.25 14.70
C GLY A 277 3.06 -17.11 15.30
N THR A 278 4.07 -17.50 14.53
CA THR A 278 5.28 -18.14 15.08
C THR A 278 6.21 -17.11 15.70
N PRO A 279 7.05 -17.48 16.68
CA PRO A 279 8.00 -16.56 17.30
C PRO A 279 8.92 -15.84 16.30
N ASP A 280 9.36 -16.53 15.25
CA ASP A 280 10.23 -15.95 14.22
C ASP A 280 9.48 -14.89 13.39
N TYR A 281 8.26 -15.19 13.01
CA TYR A 281 7.40 -14.23 12.31
C TYR A 281 7.09 -13.00 13.20
N GLU A 282 6.73 -13.23 14.47
CA GLU A 282 6.43 -12.13 15.39
C GLU A 282 7.66 -11.24 15.68
N ARG A 283 8.87 -11.79 15.62
CA ARG A 283 10.10 -10.97 15.67
C ARG A 283 10.20 -10.00 14.50
N LEU A 284 9.84 -10.42 13.29
CA LEU A 284 9.80 -9.52 12.12
C LEU A 284 8.75 -8.43 12.30
N ILE A 285 7.56 -8.78 12.79
CA ILE A 285 6.52 -7.79 13.09
C ILE A 285 7.00 -6.79 14.13
N ASN A 286 7.70 -7.26 15.17
CA ASN A 286 8.24 -6.39 16.22
C ASN A 286 9.31 -5.41 15.69
N ILE A 287 10.13 -5.81 14.72
CA ILE A 287 11.08 -4.89 14.06
C ILE A 287 10.34 -3.74 13.39
N VAL A 288 9.29 -4.05 12.64
CA VAL A 288 8.48 -3.03 11.93
C VAL A 288 7.71 -2.17 12.95
N HIS A 289 7.13 -2.79 13.97
CA HIS A 289 6.43 -2.12 15.05
C HIS A 289 7.32 -1.08 15.75
N ASP A 290 8.48 -1.52 16.24
CA ASP A 290 9.40 -0.66 16.98
C ASP A 290 9.99 0.46 16.11
N ALA A 291 10.21 0.16 14.82
CA ALA A 291 10.64 1.17 13.85
C ALA A 291 9.59 2.27 13.65
N ALA A 292 8.33 1.89 13.46
CA ALA A 292 7.23 2.83 13.28
C ALA A 292 7.03 3.71 14.52
N LEU A 293 6.94 3.11 15.70
CA LEU A 293 6.75 3.85 16.95
C LEU A 293 7.96 4.73 17.30
N GLY A 294 9.17 4.19 17.13
CA GLY A 294 10.40 4.95 17.38
C GLY A 294 10.55 6.18 16.48
N ALA A 295 9.95 6.16 15.30
CA ALA A 295 9.89 7.30 14.37
C ALA A 295 8.64 8.19 14.59
N GLY A 296 7.78 7.89 15.57
CA GLY A 296 6.53 8.62 15.82
C GLY A 296 5.48 8.41 14.72
N LYS A 297 5.56 7.32 13.96
CA LYS A 297 4.61 7.01 12.88
C LYS A 297 3.46 6.15 13.39
N ARG A 298 2.35 6.16 12.65
CA ARG A 298 1.25 5.23 12.90
C ARG A 298 1.61 3.85 12.36
N LEU A 299 1.06 2.83 13.01
CA LEU A 299 1.27 1.45 12.63
C LEU A 299 -0.02 0.88 12.05
N CYS A 300 0.09 0.36 10.84
CA CYS A 300 -0.99 -0.25 10.11
C CYS A 300 -0.79 -1.77 10.01
N GLY A 301 -1.90 -2.49 9.85
CA GLY A 301 -1.90 -3.94 9.64
C GLY A 301 -3.24 -4.44 9.13
N PRO A 302 -3.41 -5.75 8.94
CA PRO A 302 -4.70 -6.31 8.61
C PRO A 302 -5.71 -6.11 9.75
N PHE A 303 -6.98 -6.00 9.43
CA PHE A 303 -8.03 -5.78 10.43
C PHE A 303 -8.10 -6.88 11.51
N ALA A 304 -7.62 -8.07 11.20
CA ALA A 304 -7.48 -9.14 12.19
C ALA A 304 -6.56 -8.76 13.38
N TRP A 305 -5.70 -7.77 13.19
CA TRP A 305 -4.78 -7.28 14.23
C TRP A 305 -5.30 -6.06 14.99
N ARG A 306 -6.59 -5.71 14.85
CA ARG A 306 -7.19 -4.53 15.49
C ARG A 306 -7.08 -4.49 17.02
N ASP A 307 -6.87 -5.66 17.64
CA ASP A 307 -6.71 -5.81 19.08
C ASP A 307 -5.24 -5.91 19.52
N ARG A 308 -4.30 -5.87 18.58
CA ARG A 308 -2.88 -5.78 18.90
C ARG A 308 -2.54 -4.37 19.42
N PRO A 309 -1.64 -4.27 20.41
CA PRO A 309 -1.18 -2.97 20.90
C PRO A 309 -0.64 -2.10 19.76
N ASP A 310 -0.88 -0.79 19.85
CA ASP A 310 -0.31 0.26 19.01
C ASP A 310 -0.72 0.23 17.53
N PHE A 311 -1.39 -0.82 17.04
CA PHE A 311 -1.98 -0.82 15.71
C PHE A 311 -3.22 0.05 15.69
N THR A 312 -3.22 1.08 14.83
CA THR A 312 -4.30 2.08 14.74
C THR A 312 -4.82 2.29 13.32
N CYS A 313 -4.25 1.61 12.32
CA CYS A 313 -4.69 1.72 10.93
C CYS A 313 -4.84 0.32 10.33
N PHE A 314 -5.96 0.06 9.63
CA PHE A 314 -6.29 -1.30 9.23
C PHE A 314 -6.81 -1.40 7.80
N GLN A 315 -6.30 -2.40 7.08
CA GLN A 315 -6.93 -2.92 5.87
C GLN A 315 -8.01 -3.94 6.27
N ASN A 316 -9.25 -3.68 5.90
CA ASN A 316 -10.37 -4.59 6.14
C ASN A 316 -10.66 -5.43 4.89
N ALA A 317 -11.62 -6.31 5.04
CA ALA A 317 -12.03 -7.28 4.04
C ALA A 317 -12.51 -6.64 2.72
N THR A 318 -12.47 -7.45 1.68
CA THR A 318 -12.93 -7.09 0.34
C THR A 318 -14.44 -6.85 0.29
N GLU A 319 -14.91 -6.20 -0.77
CA GLU A 319 -16.34 -5.96 -1.05
C GLU A 319 -17.16 -7.25 -1.03
N THR A 320 -16.64 -8.31 -1.61
CA THR A 320 -17.33 -9.63 -1.63
C THR A 320 -17.50 -10.21 -0.23
N ALA A 321 -16.47 -10.13 0.60
CA ALA A 321 -16.55 -10.58 1.98
C ALA A 321 -17.44 -9.66 2.84
N ALA A 322 -17.48 -8.35 2.55
CA ALA A 322 -18.38 -7.41 3.21
C ALA A 322 -19.85 -7.71 2.87
N ILE A 323 -20.16 -7.98 1.60
CA ILE A 323 -21.48 -8.39 1.14
C ILE A 323 -21.90 -9.70 1.84
N ALA A 324 -21.03 -10.71 1.83
CA ALA A 324 -21.33 -12.00 2.47
C ALA A 324 -21.65 -11.86 3.96
N ARG A 325 -20.89 -11.00 4.68
CA ARG A 325 -21.18 -10.72 6.09
C ARG A 325 -22.50 -9.96 6.27
N GLY A 326 -22.81 -9.00 5.39
CA GLY A 326 -24.07 -8.26 5.42
C GLY A 326 -25.26 -9.19 5.24
N VAL A 327 -25.22 -10.05 4.23
CA VAL A 327 -26.24 -11.07 3.99
C VAL A 327 -26.35 -12.03 5.17
N GLY A 328 -25.22 -12.50 5.73
CA GLY A 328 -25.22 -13.36 6.90
C GLY A 328 -25.80 -12.69 8.16
N ALA A 329 -25.61 -11.38 8.33
CA ALA A 329 -26.21 -10.63 9.41
C ALA A 329 -27.73 -10.46 9.25
N GLU A 330 -28.20 -10.29 8.02
CA GLU A 330 -29.61 -10.12 7.70
C GLU A 330 -30.38 -11.44 7.78
N LEU A 331 -29.87 -12.50 7.18
CA LEU A 331 -30.53 -13.78 7.07
C LEU A 331 -30.21 -14.76 8.22
N GLY A 332 -29.29 -14.36 9.11
CA GLY A 332 -28.70 -15.25 10.09
C GLY A 332 -27.62 -16.17 9.48
N PRO A 333 -26.95 -17.00 10.29
CA PRO A 333 -26.00 -17.95 9.76
C PRO A 333 -26.71 -18.79 8.70
N LEU A 334 -26.16 -18.78 7.47
CA LEU A 334 -26.66 -19.67 6.41
C LEU A 334 -26.72 -21.07 7.02
N LYS A 335 -27.94 -21.57 7.23
CA LYS A 335 -28.12 -22.98 7.53
C LYS A 335 -27.42 -23.66 6.38
N ASP A 336 -26.46 -24.52 6.71
CA ASP A 336 -25.80 -25.35 5.73
C ASP A 336 -26.93 -26.05 4.94
N THR A 337 -27.26 -25.49 3.81
CA THR A 337 -28.28 -26.03 2.92
C THR A 337 -27.61 -27.11 2.13
N GLN A 338 -26.96 -28.03 2.84
CA GLN A 338 -26.56 -29.38 2.41
C GLN A 338 -26.18 -29.57 0.93
N GLY A 339 -26.07 -28.52 0.20
CA GLY A 339 -25.54 -28.53 -1.12
C GLY A 339 -24.04 -28.36 -1.01
N LYS A 340 -23.26 -29.40 -1.24
CA LYS A 340 -21.95 -29.16 -1.89
C LYS A 340 -22.23 -28.13 -2.98
N PRO A 341 -21.46 -27.03 -3.09
CA PRO A 341 -21.70 -26.05 -4.13
C PRO A 341 -21.88 -26.81 -5.44
N GLU A 342 -23.00 -26.61 -6.12
CA GLU A 342 -23.18 -27.18 -7.45
C GLU A 342 -21.99 -26.69 -8.26
N VAL A 343 -21.13 -27.62 -8.54
CA VAL A 343 -19.92 -27.35 -9.30
C VAL A 343 -20.46 -27.01 -10.67
N GLY A 344 -20.32 -25.74 -11.06
CA GLY A 344 -20.82 -25.27 -12.35
C GLY A 344 -20.27 -26.13 -13.49
N PRO A 345 -20.87 -26.06 -14.68
CA PRO A 345 -20.61 -26.98 -15.79
C PRO A 345 -19.14 -26.98 -16.27
N TYR A 346 -18.31 -26.06 -15.75
CA TYR A 346 -16.91 -25.93 -16.09
C TYR A 346 -15.93 -26.53 -15.07
N ALA A 347 -16.41 -27.17 -14.03
CA ALA A 347 -15.50 -27.87 -13.14
C ALA A 347 -14.86 -29.06 -13.85
N PRO A 348 -13.54 -29.24 -13.77
CA PRO A 348 -12.87 -30.36 -14.38
C PRO A 348 -13.45 -31.66 -13.80
N LYS A 349 -13.94 -32.53 -14.65
CA LYS A 349 -14.34 -33.90 -14.24
C LYS A 349 -13.09 -34.58 -13.71
N LYS A 350 -13.14 -35.02 -12.46
CA LYS A 350 -12.09 -35.85 -11.85
C LYS A 350 -11.98 -37.17 -12.59
#